data_c63d2574cd42fc3bd8aed31dd83c36b7
#
_entry.id   c63d2574cd42fc3bd8aed31dd83c36b7
#
_cell.length_a   1.000
_cell.length_b   1.000
_cell.length_c   1.000
_cell.angle_alpha   90.00
_cell.angle_beta   90.00
_cell.angle_gamma   90.00
#
_symmetry.space_group_name_H-M   'P 1'
#
loop_
_entity.id
_entity.type
_entity.pdbx_description
1 polymer ?
#
loop_
_entity_poly.entity_id
_entity_poly.type
_entity_poly.pdbx_seq_one_letter_code
_entity_poly.pdbx_strand_id
1 'polypeptide(L)'
;MGDVSRARLRRQSPQPAPYSLRARLQKEEDTMDTTPLRDAYRALLDAAATVADSGDTSPVPPTGEWNADQILAHVAIINATTITTVSSAATGATATYDNRIALDTWTIDRVIALAGGNTGLRDRIGLQGDALCALGGPTLSEAELDTLVPTLLLSNDTVLVDQPVPLRDLITGLAEVELPGHTKQLLALLPQDAGAEATT
;
A
#
# COMPACT_ATOMS: atom_id res chain seq x y z
N MET A 1 16.76 -72.02 -15.81
CA MET A 1 15.60 -71.21 -16.09
C MET A 1 15.09 -70.73 -14.74
N GLY A 2 15.47 -69.53 -14.34
CA GLY A 2 15.10 -68.94 -13.01
C GLY A 2 14.46 -67.58 -13.30
N ASP A 3 13.18 -67.54 -12.98
CA ASP A 3 12.35 -66.33 -13.07
C ASP A 3 12.63 -65.42 -11.86
N VAL A 4 13.17 -64.20 -12.11
CA VAL A 4 13.49 -63.23 -11.10
C VAL A 4 12.35 -62.22 -11.07
N SER A 5 11.37 -62.46 -10.22
CA SER A 5 10.25 -61.54 -9.91
C SER A 5 10.78 -60.25 -9.29
N ARG A 6 10.82 -59.16 -10.08
CA ARG A 6 11.14 -57.81 -9.60
C ARG A 6 9.93 -57.20 -8.84
N ALA A 7 9.95 -57.32 -7.54
CA ALA A 7 9.04 -56.53 -6.66
C ALA A 7 9.34 -55.04 -6.78
N ARG A 8 8.44 -54.26 -7.40
CA ARG A 8 8.47 -52.77 -7.41
C ARG A 8 8.02 -52.28 -6.01
N LEU A 9 9.00 -51.86 -5.23
CA LEU A 9 8.74 -51.05 -4.04
C LEU A 9 8.13 -49.70 -4.45
N ARG A 10 6.83 -49.55 -4.26
CA ARG A 10 6.14 -48.25 -4.31
C ARG A 10 6.66 -47.40 -3.15
N ARG A 11 7.45 -46.36 -3.46
CA ARG A 11 7.78 -45.29 -2.53
C ARG A 11 6.47 -44.52 -2.27
N GLN A 12 5.89 -44.70 -1.08
CA GLN A 12 4.83 -43.85 -0.59
C GLN A 12 5.47 -42.48 -0.27
N SER A 13 5.02 -41.42 -0.96
CA SER A 13 5.36 -40.05 -0.61
C SER A 13 4.81 -39.76 0.78
N PRO A 14 5.56 -39.16 1.69
CA PRO A 14 5.05 -38.75 3.00
C PRO A 14 3.89 -37.77 2.80
N GLN A 15 2.72 -38.12 3.31
CA GLN A 15 1.58 -37.20 3.39
C GLN A 15 1.96 -36.06 4.35
N PRO A 16 1.68 -34.79 4.01
CA PRO A 16 1.88 -33.69 4.94
C PRO A 16 1.02 -33.94 6.19
N ALA A 17 1.64 -33.82 7.35
CA ALA A 17 0.96 -33.96 8.63
C ALA A 17 -0.22 -32.96 8.71
N PRO A 18 -1.38 -33.35 9.27
CA PRO A 18 -2.49 -32.42 9.43
C PRO A 18 -2.04 -31.28 10.34
N TYR A 19 -2.00 -30.06 9.78
CA TYR A 19 -1.78 -28.84 10.57
C TYR A 19 -2.83 -28.82 11.67
N SER A 20 -2.40 -28.87 12.94
CA SER A 20 -3.32 -28.91 14.05
C SER A 20 -4.16 -27.63 14.08
N LEU A 21 -5.43 -27.74 14.45
CA LEU A 21 -6.34 -26.60 14.63
C LEU A 21 -5.73 -25.53 15.56
N ARG A 22 -4.93 -25.95 16.56
CA ARG A 22 -4.15 -25.07 17.44
C ARG A 22 -3.12 -24.21 16.70
N ALA A 23 -2.41 -24.76 15.71
CA ALA A 23 -1.44 -24.00 14.93
C ALA A 23 -2.12 -22.97 14.00
N ARG A 24 -3.36 -23.28 13.55
CA ARG A 24 -4.17 -22.30 12.81
C ARG A 24 -4.68 -21.17 13.71
N LEU A 25 -5.19 -21.49 14.90
CA LEU A 25 -5.68 -20.48 15.84
C LEU A 25 -4.56 -19.59 16.37
N GLN A 26 -3.36 -20.14 16.66
CA GLN A 26 -2.20 -19.35 17.04
C GLN A 26 -1.68 -18.46 15.89
N LYS A 27 -1.79 -18.91 14.64
CA LYS A 27 -1.40 -18.09 13.48
C LYS A 27 -2.35 -16.91 13.23
N GLU A 28 -3.63 -17.04 13.62
CA GLU A 28 -4.60 -15.93 13.53
C GLU A 28 -4.41 -14.88 14.64
N GLU A 29 -3.84 -15.26 15.80
CA GLU A 29 -3.52 -14.32 16.90
C GLU A 29 -2.23 -13.51 16.67
N ASP A 30 -1.34 -13.99 15.79
CA ASP A 30 -0.01 -13.41 15.55
C ASP A 30 0.08 -12.64 14.22
N THR A 31 -1.04 -12.27 13.59
CA THR A 31 -1.04 -11.53 12.32
C THR A 31 -1.39 -10.06 12.52
N MET A 32 -0.71 -9.19 11.79
CA MET A 32 -1.03 -7.76 11.79
C MET A 32 -2.47 -7.53 11.30
N ASP A 33 -3.25 -6.75 12.05
CA ASP A 33 -4.58 -6.31 11.61
C ASP A 33 -4.44 -5.27 10.49
N THR A 34 -4.88 -5.62 9.29
CA THR A 34 -4.88 -4.73 8.13
C THR A 34 -6.21 -4.00 7.91
N THR A 35 -7.15 -4.09 8.85
CA THR A 35 -8.43 -3.37 8.79
C THR A 35 -8.24 -1.85 8.69
N PRO A 36 -7.37 -1.22 9.51
CA PRO A 36 -7.11 0.21 9.39
C PRO A 36 -6.57 0.61 8.00
N LEU A 37 -5.68 -0.19 7.43
CA LEU A 37 -5.13 0.05 6.10
C LEU A 37 -6.21 -0.04 5.02
N ARG A 38 -7.07 -1.06 5.08
CA ARG A 38 -8.19 -1.22 4.15
C ARG A 38 -9.18 -0.07 4.22
N ASP A 39 -9.49 0.39 5.43
CA ASP A 39 -10.42 1.50 5.64
C ASP A 39 -9.82 2.83 5.14
N ALA A 40 -8.51 3.04 5.34
CA ALA A 40 -7.81 4.21 4.80
C ALA A 40 -7.80 4.23 3.26
N TYR A 41 -7.59 3.08 2.60
CA TYR A 41 -7.71 2.99 1.13
C TYR A 41 -9.13 3.28 0.65
N ARG A 42 -10.14 2.76 1.33
CA ARG A 42 -11.55 3.05 0.99
C ARG A 42 -11.83 4.54 1.08
N ALA A 43 -11.44 5.18 2.17
CA ALA A 43 -11.64 6.61 2.37
C ALA A 43 -10.92 7.46 1.30
N LEU A 44 -9.69 7.09 0.92
CA LEU A 44 -8.95 7.76 -0.14
C LEU A 44 -9.66 7.63 -1.50
N LEU A 45 -10.10 6.42 -1.86
CA LEU A 45 -10.76 6.16 -3.14
C LEU A 45 -12.12 6.82 -3.22
N ASP A 46 -12.88 6.88 -2.14
CA ASP A 46 -14.15 7.61 -2.03
C ASP A 46 -13.93 9.11 -2.19
N ALA A 47 -12.91 9.68 -1.56
CA ALA A 47 -12.53 11.09 -1.74
C ALA A 47 -12.12 11.39 -3.19
N ALA A 48 -11.32 10.52 -3.80
CA ALA A 48 -10.90 10.65 -5.19
C ALA A 48 -12.09 10.57 -6.17
N ALA A 49 -13.06 9.70 -5.90
CA ALA A 49 -14.30 9.62 -6.69
C ALA A 49 -15.12 10.91 -6.55
N THR A 50 -15.28 11.41 -5.32
CA THR A 50 -16.00 12.66 -5.05
C THR A 50 -15.38 13.85 -5.80
N VAL A 51 -14.05 13.96 -5.81
CA VAL A 51 -13.34 15.01 -6.57
C VAL A 51 -13.55 14.84 -8.07
N ALA A 52 -13.46 13.62 -8.59
CA ALA A 52 -13.69 13.36 -10.02
C ALA A 52 -15.13 13.68 -10.46
N ASP A 53 -16.11 13.42 -9.61
CA ASP A 53 -17.53 13.66 -9.87
C ASP A 53 -17.94 15.14 -9.72
N SER A 54 -17.09 15.98 -9.10
CA SER A 54 -17.35 17.42 -8.95
C SER A 54 -17.31 18.20 -10.28
N GLY A 55 -16.88 17.55 -11.36
CA GLY A 55 -16.88 18.10 -12.71
C GLY A 55 -15.78 19.14 -12.96
N ASP A 56 -15.97 19.96 -14.03
CA ASP A 56 -14.97 20.96 -14.49
C ASP A 56 -14.63 22.06 -13.47
N THR A 57 -15.22 21.99 -12.29
CA THR A 57 -15.02 22.97 -11.20
C THR A 57 -13.97 22.52 -10.19
N SER A 58 -13.22 21.44 -10.44
CA SER A 58 -12.05 21.13 -9.59
C SER A 58 -11.18 22.34 -9.51
N PRO A 59 -10.98 22.94 -8.33
CA PRO A 59 -10.18 24.14 -8.23
C PRO A 59 -8.76 23.80 -8.71
N VAL A 60 -8.20 24.69 -9.53
CA VAL A 60 -6.77 24.61 -9.84
C VAL A 60 -6.05 24.77 -8.51
N PRO A 61 -5.23 23.79 -8.09
CA PRO A 61 -4.54 23.89 -6.82
C PRO A 61 -3.68 25.16 -6.80
N PRO A 62 -3.46 25.76 -5.64
CA PRO A 62 -2.51 26.85 -5.50
C PRO A 62 -1.16 26.49 -6.13
N THR A 63 -0.45 27.49 -6.63
CA THR A 63 0.87 27.28 -7.26
C THR A 63 1.80 26.52 -6.32
N GLY A 64 2.30 25.38 -6.76
CA GLY A 64 3.18 24.52 -5.97
C GLY A 64 2.45 23.40 -5.22
N GLU A 65 1.11 23.34 -5.26
CA GLU A 65 0.35 22.22 -4.74
C GLU A 65 -0.04 21.23 -5.85
N TRP A 66 -0.31 19.99 -5.48
CA TRP A 66 -0.67 18.92 -6.40
C TRP A 66 -2.15 18.92 -6.73
N ASN A 67 -2.49 18.65 -7.98
CA ASN A 67 -3.85 18.30 -8.39
C ASN A 67 -4.19 16.84 -8.02
N ALA A 68 -5.47 16.46 -8.21
CA ALA A 68 -5.96 15.13 -7.83
C ALA A 68 -5.16 13.98 -8.49
N ASP A 69 -4.83 14.10 -9.78
CA ASP A 69 -4.09 13.05 -10.48
C ASP A 69 -2.64 12.93 -9.98
N GLN A 70 -2.00 14.04 -9.62
CA GLN A 70 -0.67 14.04 -9.04
C GLN A 70 -0.66 13.40 -7.64
N ILE A 71 -1.65 13.71 -6.79
CA ILE A 71 -1.82 13.09 -5.47
C ILE A 71 -2.01 11.57 -5.64
N LEU A 72 -2.88 11.14 -6.53
CA LEU A 72 -3.13 9.72 -6.77
C LEU A 72 -1.91 9.00 -7.37
N ALA A 73 -1.18 9.65 -8.29
CA ALA A 73 0.04 9.08 -8.84
C ALA A 73 1.13 8.93 -7.78
N HIS A 74 1.28 9.92 -6.90
CA HIS A 74 2.16 9.83 -5.74
C HIS A 74 1.81 8.62 -4.87
N VAL A 75 0.55 8.48 -4.47
CA VAL A 75 0.08 7.32 -3.67
C VAL A 75 0.34 6.00 -4.39
N ALA A 76 0.11 5.92 -5.70
CA ALA A 76 0.37 4.72 -6.48
C ALA A 76 1.88 4.34 -6.50
N ILE A 77 2.78 5.31 -6.50
CA ILE A 77 4.23 5.08 -6.43
C ILE A 77 4.64 4.66 -5.02
N ILE A 78 4.13 5.31 -3.97
CA ILE A 78 4.33 4.92 -2.57
C ILE A 78 3.89 3.47 -2.36
N ASN A 79 2.71 3.10 -2.85
CA ASN A 79 2.21 1.72 -2.77
C ASN A 79 3.15 0.72 -3.44
N ALA A 80 3.67 1.04 -4.63
CA ALA A 80 4.61 0.16 -5.33
C ALA A 80 5.92 -0.02 -4.56
N THR A 81 6.44 1.05 -3.95
CA THR A 81 7.61 1.00 -3.07
C THR A 81 7.33 0.14 -1.83
N THR A 82 6.18 0.32 -1.19
CA THR A 82 5.78 -0.45 -0.01
C THR A 82 5.62 -1.94 -0.35
N ILE A 83 4.94 -2.28 -1.46
CA ILE A 83 4.80 -3.67 -1.93
C ILE A 83 6.17 -4.31 -2.16
N THR A 84 7.09 -3.58 -2.78
CA THR A 84 8.46 -4.08 -3.02
C THR A 84 9.18 -4.37 -1.71
N THR A 85 9.07 -3.46 -0.74
CA THR A 85 9.69 -3.60 0.58
C THR A 85 9.12 -4.80 1.35
N VAL A 86 7.79 -4.91 1.40
CA VAL A 86 7.08 -6.03 2.05
C VAL A 86 7.44 -7.37 1.40
N SER A 87 7.44 -7.42 0.06
CA SER A 87 7.79 -8.64 -0.67
C SER A 87 9.25 -9.06 -0.46
N SER A 88 10.15 -8.08 -0.34
CA SER A 88 11.56 -8.35 -0.04
C SER A 88 11.73 -8.94 1.36
N ALA A 89 11.08 -8.37 2.37
CA ALA A 89 11.09 -8.88 3.73
C ALA A 89 10.54 -10.32 3.80
N ALA A 90 9.42 -10.59 3.12
CA ALA A 90 8.81 -11.93 3.05
C ALA A 90 9.70 -12.99 2.39
N THR A 91 10.72 -12.60 1.63
CA THR A 91 11.70 -13.51 1.01
C THR A 91 13.05 -13.52 1.73
N GLY A 92 13.17 -12.80 2.85
CA GLY A 92 14.42 -12.64 3.59
C GLY A 92 15.46 -11.76 2.88
N ALA A 93 15.04 -10.99 1.86
CA ALA A 93 15.92 -10.07 1.16
C ALA A 93 15.95 -8.71 1.88
N THR A 94 17.08 -8.00 1.75
CA THR A 94 17.20 -6.63 2.24
C THR A 94 16.55 -5.66 1.25
N ALA A 95 15.69 -4.78 1.75
CA ALA A 95 15.09 -3.68 0.99
C ALA A 95 15.45 -2.34 1.65
N THR A 96 15.41 -1.28 0.88
CA THR A 96 15.45 0.10 1.36
C THR A 96 14.13 0.77 0.99
N TYR A 97 13.53 1.47 1.93
CA TYR A 97 12.34 2.28 1.69
C TYR A 97 12.76 3.74 1.44
N ASP A 98 12.52 4.23 0.24
CA ASP A 98 12.92 5.58 -0.17
C ASP A 98 11.78 6.19 -1.01
N ASN A 99 11.18 7.28 -0.50
CA ASN A 99 10.03 7.91 -1.15
C ASN A 99 10.39 8.99 -2.17
N ARG A 100 11.67 9.27 -2.42
CA ARG A 100 12.09 10.34 -3.35
C ARG A 100 11.53 10.16 -4.76
N ILE A 101 11.41 8.91 -5.22
CA ILE A 101 10.83 8.62 -6.55
C ILE A 101 9.36 9.05 -6.63
N ALA A 102 8.64 9.03 -5.51
CA ALA A 102 7.26 9.47 -5.43
C ALA A 102 7.10 11.01 -5.37
N LEU A 103 8.20 11.74 -5.20
CA LEU A 103 8.25 13.21 -5.23
C LEU A 103 8.78 13.74 -6.56
N ASP A 104 9.27 12.85 -7.44
CA ASP A 104 9.81 13.22 -8.74
C ASP A 104 8.71 13.54 -9.76
N THR A 105 8.62 14.77 -10.19
CA THR A 105 7.57 15.26 -11.10
C THR A 105 7.50 14.48 -12.40
N TRP A 106 8.65 14.15 -13.00
CA TRP A 106 8.68 13.35 -14.23
C TRP A 106 8.09 11.96 -14.03
N THR A 107 8.41 11.33 -12.90
CA THR A 107 7.87 10.00 -12.55
C THR A 107 6.35 10.07 -12.31
N ILE A 108 5.88 11.10 -11.59
CA ILE A 108 4.45 11.36 -11.35
C ILE A 108 3.71 11.50 -12.69
N ASP A 109 4.16 12.39 -13.57
CA ASP A 109 3.54 12.63 -14.88
C ASP A 109 3.53 11.36 -15.75
N ARG A 110 4.61 10.57 -15.67
CA ARG A 110 4.69 9.28 -16.37
C ARG A 110 3.68 8.27 -15.86
N VAL A 111 3.48 8.20 -14.54
CA VAL A 111 2.49 7.30 -13.93
C VAL A 111 1.07 7.72 -14.30
N ILE A 112 0.76 9.02 -14.29
CA ILE A 112 -0.54 9.56 -14.75
C ILE A 112 -0.82 9.12 -16.19
N ALA A 113 0.14 9.35 -17.10
CA ALA A 113 0.01 9.01 -18.51
C ALA A 113 -0.19 7.51 -18.72
N LEU A 114 0.55 6.66 -17.99
CA LEU A 114 0.44 5.20 -18.10
C LEU A 114 -0.88 4.65 -17.52
N ALA A 115 -1.41 5.30 -16.50
CA ALA A 115 -2.70 4.91 -15.90
C ALA A 115 -3.90 5.37 -16.76
N GLY A 116 -3.73 6.37 -17.61
CA GLY A 116 -4.83 6.97 -18.37
C GLY A 116 -5.67 7.95 -17.55
N GLY A 117 -5.05 8.62 -16.56
CA GLY A 117 -5.68 9.63 -15.70
C GLY A 117 -6.36 9.06 -14.46
N ASN A 118 -7.27 9.83 -13.87
CA ASN A 118 -7.88 9.60 -12.55
C ASN A 118 -8.47 8.20 -12.38
N THR A 119 -9.31 7.73 -13.30
CA THR A 119 -9.97 6.42 -13.20
C THR A 119 -8.95 5.29 -13.12
N GLY A 120 -7.97 5.27 -14.03
CA GLY A 120 -6.96 4.21 -14.01
C GLY A 120 -6.00 4.30 -12.82
N LEU A 121 -5.78 5.49 -12.26
CA LEU A 121 -5.04 5.66 -11.00
C LEU A 121 -5.81 5.07 -9.82
N ARG A 122 -7.11 5.33 -9.71
CA ARG A 122 -7.97 4.75 -8.68
C ARG A 122 -8.01 3.23 -8.75
N ASP A 123 -8.18 2.67 -9.96
CA ASP A 123 -8.17 1.22 -10.18
C ASP A 123 -6.82 0.61 -9.74
N ARG A 124 -5.72 1.25 -10.10
CA ARG A 124 -4.37 0.82 -9.69
C ARG A 124 -4.20 0.85 -8.18
N ILE A 125 -4.60 1.94 -7.52
CA ILE A 125 -4.51 2.08 -6.06
C ILE A 125 -5.37 1.03 -5.36
N GLY A 126 -6.58 0.73 -5.85
CA GLY A 126 -7.43 -0.32 -5.33
C GLY A 126 -6.74 -1.69 -5.34
N LEU A 127 -6.20 -2.09 -6.50
CA LEU A 127 -5.45 -3.35 -6.63
C LEU A 127 -4.19 -3.41 -5.75
N GLN A 128 -3.46 -2.31 -5.63
CA GLN A 128 -2.28 -2.22 -4.77
C GLN A 128 -2.66 -2.29 -3.29
N GLY A 129 -3.75 -1.64 -2.90
CA GLY A 129 -4.28 -1.68 -1.54
C GLY A 129 -4.69 -3.10 -1.13
N ASP A 130 -5.41 -3.80 -2.01
CA ASP A 130 -5.76 -5.21 -1.79
C ASP A 130 -4.52 -6.09 -1.63
N ALA A 131 -3.50 -5.89 -2.48
CA ALA A 131 -2.24 -6.60 -2.39
C ALA A 131 -1.50 -6.33 -1.06
N LEU A 132 -1.43 -5.07 -0.63
CA LEU A 132 -0.79 -4.68 0.63
C LEU A 132 -1.52 -5.24 1.85
N CYS A 133 -2.86 -5.21 1.85
CA CYS A 133 -3.66 -5.83 2.91
C CYS A 133 -3.46 -7.35 2.98
N ALA A 134 -3.32 -8.02 1.82
CA ALA A 134 -3.06 -9.45 1.76
C ALA A 134 -1.63 -9.81 2.22
N LEU A 135 -0.65 -9.01 1.83
CA LEU A 135 0.77 -9.23 2.18
C LEU A 135 1.05 -8.87 3.64
N GLY A 136 0.60 -7.71 4.11
CA GLY A 136 0.88 -7.20 5.46
C GLY A 136 0.15 -7.96 6.58
N GLY A 137 -0.97 -8.64 6.26
CA GLY A 137 -1.75 -9.41 7.21
C GLY A 137 -1.25 -10.86 7.35
N PRO A 138 -1.96 -11.84 6.77
CA PRO A 138 -1.72 -13.26 7.05
C PRO A 138 -0.42 -13.82 6.46
N THR A 139 0.28 -13.07 5.61
CA THR A 139 1.45 -13.57 4.88
C THR A 139 2.73 -13.43 5.69
N LEU A 140 2.89 -12.32 6.42
CA LEU A 140 4.09 -12.04 7.21
C LEU A 140 3.99 -12.60 8.62
N SER A 141 5.10 -13.12 9.11
CA SER A 141 5.30 -13.45 10.52
C SER A 141 5.66 -12.20 11.34
N GLU A 142 5.52 -12.25 12.66
CA GLU A 142 5.97 -11.20 13.58
C GLU A 142 7.45 -10.84 13.37
N ALA A 143 8.31 -11.84 13.16
CA ALA A 143 9.74 -11.60 12.93
C ALA A 143 10.00 -10.85 11.61
N GLU A 144 9.22 -11.10 10.56
CA GLU A 144 9.31 -10.37 9.29
C GLU A 144 8.75 -8.95 9.43
N LEU A 145 7.68 -8.76 10.21
CA LEU A 145 7.12 -7.45 10.53
C LEU A 145 8.08 -6.60 11.38
N ASP A 146 8.90 -7.21 12.22
CA ASP A 146 9.92 -6.53 13.03
C ASP A 146 11.23 -6.28 12.27
N THR A 147 11.33 -6.72 11.02
CA THR A 147 12.51 -6.46 10.19
C THR A 147 12.78 -4.97 10.10
N LEU A 148 13.99 -4.55 10.46
CA LEU A 148 14.43 -3.16 10.33
C LEU A 148 14.74 -2.85 8.87
N VAL A 149 13.99 -1.94 8.27
CA VAL A 149 14.14 -1.48 6.89
C VAL A 149 14.86 -0.13 6.90
N PRO A 150 16.04 0.01 6.27
CA PRO A 150 16.66 1.31 6.05
C PRO A 150 15.67 2.23 5.33
N THR A 151 15.33 3.35 5.94
CA THR A 151 14.21 4.21 5.52
C THR A 151 14.68 5.63 5.35
N LEU A 152 14.35 6.22 4.18
CA LEU A 152 14.49 7.63 3.90
C LEU A 152 13.13 8.19 3.48
N LEU A 153 12.56 9.06 4.31
CA LEU A 153 11.32 9.76 4.03
C LEU A 153 11.54 11.27 3.96
N LEU A 154 11.09 11.86 2.88
CA LEU A 154 11.09 13.31 2.68
C LEU A 154 9.65 13.82 2.51
N SER A 155 9.41 15.05 2.94
CA SER A 155 8.22 15.84 2.63
C SER A 155 8.63 17.30 2.48
N ASN A 156 8.20 17.95 1.40
CA ASN A 156 8.52 19.35 1.09
C ASN A 156 10.03 19.64 1.23
N ASP A 157 10.87 18.82 0.58
CA ASP A 157 12.34 18.89 0.63
C ASP A 157 12.96 18.75 2.04
N THR A 158 12.16 18.38 3.02
CA THR A 158 12.63 18.16 4.40
C THR A 158 12.70 16.65 4.70
N VAL A 159 13.82 16.21 5.23
CA VAL A 159 13.98 14.82 5.72
C VAL A 159 13.18 14.65 7.00
N LEU A 160 12.21 13.74 6.96
CA LEU A 160 11.39 13.36 8.12
C LEU A 160 11.97 12.15 8.84
N VAL A 161 12.48 11.17 8.08
CA VAL A 161 13.07 9.94 8.60
C VAL A 161 14.33 9.62 7.79
N ASP A 162 15.45 9.34 8.47
CA ASP A 162 16.69 8.82 7.89
C ASP A 162 17.31 7.84 8.89
N GLN A 163 16.61 6.73 9.08
CA GLN A 163 17.05 5.65 9.99
C GLN A 163 16.27 4.37 9.68
N PRO A 164 16.76 3.20 10.15
CA PRO A 164 16.00 1.96 10.04
C PRO A 164 14.70 2.03 10.84
N VAL A 165 13.60 1.58 10.20
CA VAL A 165 12.23 1.54 10.77
C VAL A 165 11.71 0.10 10.67
N PRO A 166 11.02 -0.45 11.69
CA PRO A 166 10.34 -1.73 11.59
C PRO A 166 9.35 -1.74 10.42
N LEU A 167 9.28 -2.85 9.68
CA LEU A 167 8.35 -2.96 8.54
C LEU A 167 6.90 -2.70 8.95
N ARG A 168 6.47 -3.17 10.14
CA ARG A 168 5.13 -2.92 10.68
C ARG A 168 4.83 -1.42 10.80
N ASP A 169 5.82 -0.62 11.20
CA ASP A 169 5.64 0.81 11.39
C ASP A 169 5.50 1.54 10.04
N LEU A 170 6.14 1.04 8.98
CA LEU A 170 5.94 1.55 7.61
C LEU A 170 4.51 1.29 7.14
N ILE A 171 3.98 0.07 7.37
CA ILE A 171 2.60 -0.29 7.01
C ILE A 171 1.59 0.51 7.85
N THR A 172 1.84 0.65 9.15
CA THR A 172 0.99 1.45 10.05
C THR A 172 1.02 2.93 9.66
N GLY A 173 2.20 3.48 9.36
CA GLY A 173 2.35 4.86 8.90
C GLY A 173 1.60 5.15 7.60
N LEU A 174 1.56 4.17 6.67
CA LEU A 174 0.76 4.27 5.47
C LEU A 174 -0.75 4.37 5.81
N ALA A 175 -1.24 3.54 6.74
CA ALA A 175 -2.64 3.49 7.13
C ALA A 175 -3.09 4.72 7.94
N GLU A 176 -2.26 5.20 8.86
CA GLU A 176 -2.66 6.20 9.87
C GLU A 176 -2.24 7.62 9.52
N VAL A 177 -1.22 7.78 8.66
CA VAL A 177 -0.67 9.11 8.35
C VAL A 177 -0.77 9.43 6.87
N GLU A 178 -0.18 8.60 6.01
CA GLU A 178 -0.01 8.89 4.58
C GLU A 178 -1.36 8.95 3.85
N LEU A 179 -2.12 7.86 3.86
CA LEU A 179 -3.42 7.81 3.18
C LEU A 179 -4.44 8.81 3.75
N PRO A 180 -4.58 8.98 5.09
CA PRO A 180 -5.45 10.02 5.64
C PRO A 180 -5.00 11.45 5.28
N GLY A 181 -3.70 11.70 5.19
CA GLY A 181 -3.14 12.97 4.74
C GLY A 181 -3.57 13.31 3.32
N HIS A 182 -3.39 12.37 2.39
CA HIS A 182 -3.79 12.53 0.99
C HIS A 182 -5.30 12.56 0.78
N THR A 183 -6.07 11.84 1.60
CA THR A 183 -7.54 11.95 1.63
C THR A 183 -7.97 13.39 1.93
N LYS A 184 -7.36 14.04 2.92
CA LYS A 184 -7.63 15.44 3.26
C LYS A 184 -7.21 16.39 2.13
N GLN A 185 -6.06 16.14 1.48
CA GLN A 185 -5.60 16.95 0.34
C GLN A 185 -6.59 16.85 -0.83
N LEU A 186 -7.08 15.65 -1.15
CA LEU A 186 -8.10 15.48 -2.20
C LEU A 186 -9.37 16.26 -1.88
N LEU A 187 -9.90 16.12 -0.66
CA LEU A 187 -11.12 16.81 -0.26
C LEU A 187 -10.95 18.35 -0.22
N ALA A 188 -9.75 18.83 0.03
CA ALA A 188 -9.43 20.27 -0.01
C ALA A 188 -9.48 20.85 -1.44
N LEU A 189 -9.45 20.01 -2.48
CA LEU A 189 -9.63 20.43 -3.87
C LEU A 189 -11.11 20.72 -4.22
N LEU A 190 -12.05 20.32 -3.38
CA LEU A 190 -13.46 20.61 -3.59
C LEU A 190 -13.77 22.08 -3.35
N PRO A 191 -14.73 22.70 -4.09
CA PRO A 191 -15.15 24.05 -3.81
C PRO A 191 -15.60 24.20 -2.35
N GLN A 192 -15.02 25.17 -1.64
CA GLN A 192 -15.53 25.56 -0.33
C GLN A 192 -16.90 26.23 -0.57
N ASP A 193 -17.96 25.75 0.02
CA ASP A 193 -19.26 26.43 -0.03
C ASP A 193 -19.09 27.87 0.47
N ALA A 194 -19.04 28.81 -0.45
CA ALA A 194 -19.05 30.25 -0.16
C ALA A 194 -20.47 30.69 0.24
N GLY A 195 -21.06 30.04 1.24
CA GLY A 195 -22.45 30.19 1.54
C GLY A 195 -22.83 30.14 3.02
N ALA A 196 -22.21 30.96 3.85
CA ALA A 196 -22.77 31.29 5.17
C ALA A 196 -22.40 32.71 5.60
N GLU A 197 -22.45 33.67 4.69
CA GLU A 197 -22.42 35.07 5.09
C GLU A 197 -23.65 35.79 4.58
N ALA A 198 -24.31 36.44 5.53
CA ALA A 198 -25.33 37.48 5.46
C ALA A 198 -26.78 37.04 5.47
N THR A 199 -27.29 36.84 6.67
CA THR A 199 -28.56 37.47 6.98
C THR A 199 -28.44 38.13 8.33
N THR A 200 -28.20 39.41 8.30
CA THR A 200 -28.46 40.33 9.44
C THR A 200 -29.57 41.26 9.02
#